data_04b0d16cbc6b69e74ff31f10703c21fc
#
_entry.id   04b0d16cbc6b69e74ff31f10703c21fc
#
_cell.length_a   1.000
_cell.length_b   1.000
_cell.length_c   1.000
_cell.angle_alpha   90.00
_cell.angle_beta   90.00
_cell.angle_gamma   90.00
#
_symmetry.space_group_name_H-M   'P 1'
#
loop_
_entity.id
_entity.type
_entity.pdbx_description
1 polymer ?
#
loop_
_entity_poly.entity_id
_entity_poly.type
_entity_poly.pdbx_seq_one_letter_code
_entity_poly.pdbx_strand_id
1 'polypeptide(L)'
;MLSGAPVSSTLRADQLLEQFLQGSDRQARALVKTLRQQRVVLAPLIGEGLRAADREGDSWRFGFLAQLLAETAVPADGSLPEDPRLGGWLATPSARGLDYDPLQHHLLRQAFEEADRLTSAHLRQLAGPAAERRGYVYFSEVAAMPELDLQSLDRLWIAYSLGRFGFSVQGRLLRLSENRWESLWPRLGWKRDGLWTRYPNAFTWTLEAPEGHMPLINQLRGVRLMDALLHHPAVLERTEAALKTAKG
;
A
#
# COMPACT_ATOMS: atom_id res chain seq x y z
N MET A 1 -16.22 48.28 -2.07
CA MET A 1 -15.42 47.42 -2.96
C MET A 1 -15.56 45.99 -2.47
N LEU A 2 -16.41 45.20 -3.15
CA LEU A 2 -16.60 43.78 -2.85
C LEU A 2 -15.48 43.03 -3.55
N SER A 3 -14.54 42.50 -2.76
CA SER A 3 -13.47 41.62 -3.27
C SER A 3 -14.09 40.30 -3.67
N GLY A 4 -14.22 40.04 -4.98
CA GLY A 4 -14.66 38.81 -5.54
C GLY A 4 -13.60 37.72 -5.25
N ALA A 5 -13.89 36.80 -4.35
CA ALA A 5 -13.10 35.58 -4.16
C ALA A 5 -13.12 34.76 -5.47
N PRO A 6 -12.05 34.05 -5.82
CA PRO A 6 -11.93 33.38 -7.12
C PRO A 6 -12.79 32.14 -7.19
N VAL A 7 -14.04 32.30 -7.59
CA VAL A 7 -14.97 31.19 -7.89
C VAL A 7 -14.37 30.22 -8.91
N SER A 8 -13.49 30.71 -9.77
CA SER A 8 -12.82 29.94 -10.82
C SER A 8 -11.81 28.90 -10.34
N SER A 9 -11.18 29.10 -9.16
CA SER A 9 -10.18 28.13 -8.64
C SER A 9 -10.83 26.96 -7.91
N THR A 10 -11.95 27.18 -7.25
CA THR A 10 -12.69 26.14 -6.52
C THR A 10 -13.36 25.17 -7.50
N LEU A 11 -14.00 25.68 -8.55
CA LEU A 11 -14.60 24.85 -9.60
C LEU A 11 -13.56 23.97 -10.30
N ARG A 12 -12.34 24.49 -10.54
CA ARG A 12 -11.25 23.69 -11.11
C ARG A 12 -10.73 22.63 -10.13
N ALA A 13 -10.70 22.90 -8.85
CA ALA A 13 -10.29 21.98 -7.82
C ALA A 13 -11.26 20.80 -7.70
N ASP A 14 -12.56 21.06 -7.70
CA ASP A 14 -13.61 20.05 -7.70
C ASP A 14 -13.52 19.14 -8.93
N GLN A 15 -13.40 19.72 -10.11
CA GLN A 15 -13.26 18.98 -11.36
C GLN A 15 -12.00 18.10 -11.39
N LEU A 16 -10.88 18.62 -10.87
CA LEU A 16 -9.63 17.87 -10.81
C LEU A 16 -9.76 16.65 -9.88
N LEU A 17 -10.41 16.83 -8.72
CA LEU A 17 -10.65 15.74 -7.78
C LEU A 17 -11.62 14.70 -8.36
N GLU A 18 -12.68 15.14 -9.02
CA GLU A 18 -13.63 14.26 -9.69
C GLU A 18 -12.94 13.45 -10.80
N GLN A 19 -12.16 14.08 -11.68
CA GLN A 19 -11.37 13.38 -12.70
C GLN A 19 -10.40 12.36 -12.11
N PHE A 20 -9.79 12.67 -10.98
CA PHE A 20 -8.92 11.74 -10.28
C PHE A 20 -9.69 10.54 -9.74
N LEU A 21 -10.86 10.75 -9.16
CA LEU A 21 -11.66 9.68 -8.55
C LEU A 21 -12.39 8.81 -9.58
N GLN A 22 -12.88 9.41 -10.68
CA GLN A 22 -13.73 8.72 -11.66
C GLN A 22 -12.97 8.28 -12.93
N GLY A 23 -11.81 8.86 -13.20
CA GLY A 23 -11.01 8.55 -14.39
C GLY A 23 -10.42 7.13 -14.34
N SER A 24 -9.86 6.67 -15.47
CA SER A 24 -9.08 5.42 -15.52
C SER A 24 -7.85 5.51 -14.60
N ASP A 25 -7.26 4.37 -14.23
CA ASP A 25 -6.04 4.33 -13.42
C ASP A 25 -4.88 5.10 -14.06
N ARG A 26 -4.76 5.04 -15.39
CA ARG A 26 -3.76 5.81 -16.13
C ARG A 26 -3.98 7.32 -15.99
N GLN A 27 -5.22 7.78 -16.10
CA GLN A 27 -5.57 9.20 -15.91
C GLN A 27 -5.33 9.65 -14.48
N ALA A 28 -5.76 8.86 -13.49
CA ALA A 28 -5.55 9.17 -12.10
C ALA A 28 -4.05 9.28 -11.76
N ARG A 29 -3.21 8.35 -12.23
CA ARG A 29 -1.75 8.41 -12.03
C ARG A 29 -1.12 9.64 -12.65
N ALA A 30 -1.60 10.10 -13.82
CA ALA A 30 -1.11 11.33 -14.46
C ALA A 30 -1.43 12.58 -13.62
N LEU A 31 -2.50 12.56 -12.83
CA LEU A 31 -2.92 13.69 -11.99
C LEU A 31 -2.21 13.76 -10.63
N VAL A 32 -1.54 12.69 -10.18
CA VAL A 32 -0.87 12.61 -8.86
C VAL A 32 0.03 13.81 -8.59
N LYS A 33 0.87 14.20 -9.57
CA LYS A 33 1.78 15.35 -9.40
C LYS A 33 1.03 16.67 -9.25
N THR A 34 0.00 16.88 -10.06
CA THR A 34 -0.83 18.10 -10.03
C THR A 34 -1.59 18.22 -8.72
N LEU A 35 -2.20 17.12 -8.24
CA LEU A 35 -2.90 17.08 -6.97
C LEU A 35 -1.95 17.40 -5.80
N ARG A 36 -0.73 16.85 -5.82
CA ARG A 36 0.27 17.13 -4.78
C ARG A 36 0.69 18.61 -4.78
N GLN A 37 0.82 19.24 -5.94
CA GLN A 37 1.11 20.68 -6.05
C GLN A 37 -0.04 21.54 -5.52
N GLN A 38 -1.29 21.11 -5.67
CA GLN A 38 -2.48 21.85 -5.26
C GLN A 38 -3.05 21.39 -3.91
N ARG A 39 -2.33 20.55 -3.15
CA ARG A 39 -2.83 19.89 -1.94
C ARG A 39 -3.45 20.83 -0.91
N VAL A 40 -2.89 22.03 -0.72
CA VAL A 40 -3.40 23.02 0.25
C VAL A 40 -4.80 23.51 -0.14
N VAL A 41 -5.03 23.80 -1.43
CA VAL A 41 -6.33 24.24 -1.95
C VAL A 41 -7.35 23.09 -1.93
N LEU A 42 -6.87 21.86 -2.17
CA LEU A 42 -7.71 20.66 -2.21
C LEU A 42 -8.06 20.10 -0.82
N ALA A 43 -7.30 20.44 0.22
CA ALA A 43 -7.44 19.84 1.55
C ALA A 43 -8.89 19.80 2.11
N PRO A 44 -9.68 20.88 2.03
CA PRO A 44 -11.07 20.86 2.50
C PRO A 44 -11.93 19.83 1.76
N LEU A 45 -11.82 19.79 0.43
CA LEU A 45 -12.55 18.87 -0.44
C LEU A 45 -12.11 17.41 -0.23
N ILE A 46 -10.80 17.18 -0.08
CA ILE A 46 -10.24 15.86 0.25
C ILE A 46 -10.80 15.39 1.58
N GLY A 47 -10.82 16.23 2.61
CA GLY A 47 -11.35 15.88 3.92
C GLY A 47 -12.83 15.50 3.89
N GLU A 48 -13.64 16.14 3.06
CA GLU A 48 -15.03 15.79 2.83
C GLU A 48 -15.17 14.48 2.07
N GLY A 49 -14.43 14.31 0.97
CA GLY A 49 -14.43 13.08 0.18
C GLY A 49 -14.00 11.84 0.98
N LEU A 50 -12.99 11.96 1.85
CA LEU A 50 -12.54 10.87 2.72
C LEU A 50 -13.57 10.48 3.78
N ARG A 51 -14.39 11.43 4.27
CA ARG A 51 -15.49 11.10 5.20
C ARG A 51 -16.60 10.28 4.54
N ALA A 52 -16.83 10.48 3.24
CA ALA A 52 -17.84 9.77 2.45
C ALA A 52 -17.31 8.47 1.83
N ALA A 53 -15.99 8.25 1.84
CA ALA A 53 -15.35 7.12 1.17
C ALA A 53 -15.53 5.80 1.93
N ASP A 54 -15.56 4.71 1.17
CA ASP A 54 -15.53 3.36 1.71
C ASP A 54 -14.17 3.06 2.34
N ARG A 55 -14.14 2.93 3.66
CA ARG A 55 -12.94 2.65 4.46
C ARG A 55 -12.52 1.18 4.40
N GLU A 56 -13.36 0.32 3.88
CA GLU A 56 -13.10 -1.12 3.69
C GLU A 56 -12.65 -1.43 2.26
N GLY A 57 -12.73 -0.45 1.36
CA GLY A 57 -12.35 -0.59 -0.05
C GLY A 57 -10.83 -0.70 -0.28
N ASP A 58 -10.47 -1.02 -1.51
CA ASP A 58 -9.08 -1.24 -1.96
C ASP A 58 -8.51 -0.07 -2.76
N SER A 59 -9.20 1.06 -2.80
CA SER A 59 -8.83 2.17 -3.67
C SER A 59 -7.55 2.88 -3.19
N TRP A 60 -6.46 2.72 -3.94
CA TRP A 60 -5.23 3.47 -3.74
C TRP A 60 -5.44 4.99 -3.87
N ARG A 61 -6.49 5.42 -4.58
CA ARG A 61 -6.81 6.84 -4.76
C ARG A 61 -7.15 7.51 -3.45
N PHE A 62 -7.96 6.86 -2.63
CA PHE A 62 -8.29 7.37 -1.30
C PHE A 62 -7.10 7.32 -0.35
N GLY A 63 -6.26 6.28 -0.42
CA GLY A 63 -4.99 6.23 0.31
C GLY A 63 -4.07 7.39 -0.05
N PHE A 64 -3.95 7.71 -1.34
CA PHE A 64 -3.20 8.87 -1.79
C PHE A 64 -3.80 10.20 -1.32
N LEU A 65 -5.13 10.36 -1.34
CA LEU A 65 -5.78 11.56 -0.80
C LEU A 65 -5.56 11.71 0.70
N ALA A 66 -5.57 10.61 1.46
CA ALA A 66 -5.23 10.62 2.88
C ALA A 66 -3.77 11.07 3.11
N GLN A 67 -2.82 10.63 2.26
CA GLN A 67 -1.43 11.11 2.29
C GLN A 67 -1.33 12.61 2.03
N LEU A 68 -2.03 13.11 1.01
CA LEU A 68 -2.06 14.56 0.72
C LEU A 68 -2.60 15.38 1.88
N LEU A 69 -3.66 14.89 2.52
CA LEU A 69 -4.24 15.57 3.69
C LEU A 69 -3.25 15.56 4.86
N ALA A 70 -2.58 14.44 5.12
CA ALA A 70 -1.53 14.35 6.13
C ALA A 70 -0.37 15.31 5.84
N GLU A 71 0.10 15.39 4.58
CA GLU A 71 1.16 16.32 4.17
C GLU A 71 0.77 17.81 4.38
N THR A 72 -0.52 18.15 4.30
CA THR A 72 -1.00 19.54 4.51
C THR A 72 -1.19 19.90 5.98
N ALA A 73 -1.40 18.90 6.82
CA ALA A 73 -1.68 19.08 8.24
C ALA A 73 -0.41 19.04 9.12
N VAL A 74 0.76 18.76 8.54
CA VAL A 74 2.05 18.73 9.28
C VAL A 74 2.41 20.15 9.73
N PRO A 75 2.52 20.42 11.05
CA PRO A 75 3.03 21.68 11.57
C PRO A 75 4.48 21.91 11.13
N ALA A 76 4.93 23.17 11.19
CA ALA A 76 6.29 23.56 10.79
C ALA A 76 7.41 22.83 11.59
N ASP A 77 7.09 22.30 12.76
CA ASP A 77 8.00 21.51 13.61
C ASP A 77 8.09 20.01 13.19
N GLY A 78 7.36 19.61 12.14
CA GLY A 78 7.36 18.23 11.64
C GLY A 78 6.58 17.22 12.48
N SER A 79 5.90 17.69 13.56
CA SER A 79 5.00 16.84 14.32
C SER A 79 3.80 16.43 13.46
N LEU A 80 3.30 15.20 13.60
CA LEU A 80 2.03 14.85 12.98
C LEU A 80 0.89 15.48 13.78
N PRO A 81 -0.11 16.04 13.09
CA PRO A 81 -1.34 16.37 13.79
C PRO A 81 -1.88 15.08 14.43
N GLU A 82 -2.23 15.15 15.69
CA GLU A 82 -3.04 14.14 16.38
C GLU A 82 -4.49 14.18 15.83
N ASP A 83 -4.64 14.17 14.52
CA ASP A 83 -5.96 14.06 13.93
C ASP A 83 -6.29 12.55 13.83
N PRO A 84 -7.20 12.03 14.67
CA PRO A 84 -7.61 10.62 14.61
C PRO A 84 -8.11 10.19 13.22
N ARG A 85 -8.43 11.19 12.38
CA ARG A 85 -8.87 10.97 10.99
C ARG A 85 -7.73 10.61 10.03
N LEU A 86 -6.46 10.85 10.40
CA LEU A 86 -5.29 10.60 9.57
C LEU A 86 -4.54 9.33 9.98
N GLY A 87 -4.61 8.95 11.28
CA GLY A 87 -3.90 7.80 11.83
C GLY A 87 -4.73 6.52 11.83
N GLY A 88 -5.55 6.23 10.87
CA GLY A 88 -6.43 5.05 10.87
C GLY A 88 -7.58 5.21 9.90
N TRP A 89 -7.33 5.94 8.79
CA TRP A 89 -8.39 6.18 7.83
C TRP A 89 -8.91 4.88 7.20
N LEU A 90 -8.01 3.96 6.81
CA LEU A 90 -8.41 2.66 6.29
C LEU A 90 -8.79 1.73 7.44
N ALA A 91 -9.95 1.09 7.36
CA ALA A 91 -10.32 0.06 8.32
C ALA A 91 -9.42 -1.17 8.15
N THR A 92 -8.77 -1.59 9.22
CA THR A 92 -7.79 -2.69 9.23
C THR A 92 -8.15 -3.73 10.28
N PRO A 93 -9.28 -4.46 10.11
CA PRO A 93 -9.70 -5.46 11.07
C PRO A 93 -8.69 -6.61 11.18
N SER A 94 -8.58 -7.18 12.38
CA SER A 94 -7.75 -8.34 12.65
C SER A 94 -8.54 -9.43 13.37
N ALA A 95 -8.50 -10.66 12.87
CA ALA A 95 -9.06 -11.82 13.55
C ALA A 95 -8.22 -12.28 14.75
N ARG A 96 -6.95 -11.82 14.81
CA ARG A 96 -6.03 -12.09 15.92
C ARG A 96 -5.92 -10.94 16.91
N GLY A 97 -6.67 -9.85 16.70
CA GLY A 97 -6.60 -8.65 17.55
C GLY A 97 -5.28 -7.89 17.45
N LEU A 98 -4.58 -8.00 16.31
CA LEU A 98 -3.38 -7.24 16.05
C LEU A 98 -3.72 -5.78 15.74
N ASP A 99 -2.88 -4.87 16.23
CA ASP A 99 -2.97 -3.45 15.93
C ASP A 99 -2.14 -3.14 14.68
N TYR A 100 -2.80 -2.76 13.59
CA TYR A 100 -2.17 -2.36 12.33
C TYR A 100 -2.01 -0.83 12.18
N ASP A 101 -2.46 -0.03 13.13
CA ASP A 101 -2.35 1.44 13.06
C ASP A 101 -0.88 1.91 12.94
N PRO A 102 0.11 1.35 13.66
CA PRO A 102 1.51 1.70 13.47
C PRO A 102 2.01 1.43 12.04
N LEU A 103 1.61 0.30 11.44
CA LEU A 103 1.95 -0.02 10.05
C LEU A 103 1.29 0.98 9.09
N GLN A 104 0.01 1.24 9.26
CA GLN A 104 -0.73 2.23 8.46
C GLN A 104 -0.06 3.61 8.53
N HIS A 105 0.37 4.00 9.71
CA HIS A 105 1.05 5.27 9.95
C HIS A 105 2.38 5.38 9.17
N HIS A 106 3.21 4.32 9.18
CA HIS A 106 4.45 4.32 8.40
C HIS A 106 4.16 4.35 6.89
N LEU A 107 3.18 3.60 6.41
CA LEU A 107 2.78 3.60 5.01
C LEU A 107 2.21 4.96 4.56
N LEU A 108 1.40 5.60 5.39
CA LEU A 108 0.87 6.94 5.15
C LEU A 108 2.01 7.96 4.92
N ARG A 109 3.10 7.83 5.65
CA ARG A 109 4.31 8.68 5.55
C ARG A 109 5.29 8.22 4.48
N GLN A 110 5.02 7.15 3.77
CA GLN A 110 5.94 6.49 2.85
C GLN A 110 7.27 6.05 3.50
N ALA A 111 7.26 5.79 4.80
CA ALA A 111 8.35 5.17 5.54
C ALA A 111 8.33 3.65 5.27
N PHE A 112 8.67 3.27 4.02
CA PHE A 112 8.45 1.91 3.53
C PHE A 112 9.39 0.89 4.17
N GLU A 113 10.59 1.26 4.58
CA GLU A 113 11.52 0.35 5.26
C GLU A 113 10.96 -0.07 6.63
N GLU A 114 10.46 0.89 7.40
CA GLU A 114 9.82 0.65 8.69
C GLU A 114 8.51 -0.16 8.53
N ALA A 115 7.72 0.18 7.50
CA ALA A 115 6.52 -0.56 7.16
C ALA A 115 6.82 -2.03 6.81
N ASP A 116 7.90 -2.30 6.08
CA ASP A 116 8.36 -3.64 5.74
C ASP A 116 8.75 -4.44 6.99
N ARG A 117 9.50 -3.82 7.92
CA ARG A 117 9.88 -4.44 9.20
C ARG A 117 8.66 -4.81 10.02
N LEU A 118 7.65 -3.89 10.12
CA LEU A 118 6.40 -4.16 10.83
C LEU A 118 5.58 -5.25 10.15
N THR A 119 5.48 -5.25 8.82
CA THR A 119 4.81 -6.31 8.07
C THR A 119 5.43 -7.67 8.37
N SER A 120 6.76 -7.76 8.37
CA SER A 120 7.48 -8.97 8.75
C SER A 120 7.23 -9.38 10.21
N ALA A 121 7.08 -8.43 11.13
CA ALA A 121 6.73 -8.70 12.54
C ALA A 121 5.30 -9.25 12.65
N HIS A 122 4.34 -8.62 11.99
CA HIS A 122 2.95 -9.09 11.98
C HIS A 122 2.81 -10.49 11.37
N LEU A 123 3.51 -10.80 10.28
CA LEU A 123 3.51 -12.16 9.73
C LEU A 123 4.02 -13.19 10.74
N ARG A 124 5.03 -12.87 11.57
CA ARG A 124 5.49 -13.76 12.64
C ARG A 124 4.45 -13.91 13.74
N GLN A 125 3.77 -12.84 14.14
CA GLN A 125 2.69 -12.88 15.12
C GLN A 125 1.51 -13.74 14.61
N LEU A 126 1.14 -13.60 13.34
CA LEU A 126 0.09 -14.42 12.70
C LEU A 126 0.47 -15.90 12.63
N ALA A 127 1.75 -16.20 12.39
CA ALA A 127 2.27 -17.57 12.42
C ALA A 127 2.37 -18.16 13.84
N GLY A 128 2.34 -17.31 14.87
CA GLY A 128 2.28 -17.68 16.28
C GLY A 128 3.61 -17.61 17.04
N PRO A 129 3.58 -17.88 18.35
CA PRO A 129 4.71 -17.64 19.26
C PRO A 129 6.02 -18.36 18.89
N ALA A 130 5.95 -19.49 18.21
CA ALA A 130 7.13 -20.19 17.74
C ALA A 130 7.86 -19.44 16.63
N ALA A 131 7.12 -18.81 15.71
CA ALA A 131 7.67 -17.99 14.64
C ALA A 131 8.27 -16.69 15.19
N GLU A 132 7.62 -16.08 16.19
CA GLU A 132 8.13 -14.88 16.86
C GLU A 132 9.47 -15.16 17.55
N ARG A 133 9.57 -16.21 18.39
CA ARG A 133 10.82 -16.61 19.06
C ARG A 133 11.95 -16.95 18.08
N ARG A 134 11.60 -17.56 16.95
CA ARG A 134 12.52 -17.98 15.92
C ARG A 134 12.98 -16.82 15.04
N GLY A 135 12.18 -15.74 14.94
CA GLY A 135 12.45 -14.57 14.11
C GLY A 135 12.08 -14.71 12.64
N TYR A 136 11.42 -15.80 12.25
CA TYR A 136 10.95 -16.01 10.85
C TYR A 136 9.77 -16.98 10.79
N VAL A 137 9.05 -16.96 9.65
CA VAL A 137 7.89 -17.80 9.35
C VAL A 137 8.31 -19.00 8.52
N TYR A 138 7.81 -20.20 8.82
CA TYR A 138 7.85 -21.33 7.94
C TYR A 138 6.69 -21.28 6.93
N PHE A 139 6.92 -21.78 5.71
CA PHE A 139 5.86 -21.82 4.69
C PHE A 139 4.64 -22.65 5.14
N SER A 140 4.83 -23.69 5.94
CA SER A 140 3.75 -24.53 6.49
C SER A 140 2.87 -23.83 7.53
N GLU A 141 3.30 -22.68 8.07
CA GLU A 141 2.55 -21.89 9.03
C GLU A 141 1.58 -20.91 8.36
N VAL A 142 1.78 -20.64 7.06
CA VAL A 142 0.99 -19.64 6.32
C VAL A 142 -0.47 -20.05 6.19
N ALA A 143 -0.76 -21.31 5.92
CA ALA A 143 -2.13 -21.81 5.75
C ALA A 143 -3.04 -21.61 6.97
N ALA A 144 -2.45 -21.44 8.17
CA ALA A 144 -3.19 -21.18 9.41
C ALA A 144 -3.35 -19.67 9.73
N MET A 145 -2.79 -18.80 8.92
CA MET A 145 -2.98 -17.35 9.09
C MET A 145 -4.41 -16.97 8.73
N PRO A 146 -5.07 -16.08 9.50
CA PRO A 146 -6.42 -15.66 9.17
C PRO A 146 -6.46 -14.85 7.87
N GLU A 147 -7.46 -15.13 7.04
CA GLU A 147 -7.67 -14.41 5.76
C GLU A 147 -7.81 -12.92 5.97
N LEU A 148 -8.61 -12.52 6.98
CA LEU A 148 -8.87 -11.12 7.33
C LEU A 148 -7.58 -10.33 7.59
N ASP A 149 -6.62 -10.93 8.28
CA ASP A 149 -5.35 -10.30 8.61
C ASP A 149 -4.47 -10.11 7.37
N LEU A 150 -4.37 -11.13 6.51
CA LEU A 150 -3.61 -11.03 5.26
C LEU A 150 -4.28 -10.04 4.28
N GLN A 151 -5.61 -9.97 4.25
CA GLN A 151 -6.33 -8.95 3.49
C GLN A 151 -6.03 -7.54 4.00
N SER A 152 -6.06 -7.32 5.32
CA SER A 152 -5.74 -6.02 5.93
C SER A 152 -4.31 -5.58 5.60
N LEU A 153 -3.33 -6.47 5.73
CA LEU A 153 -1.93 -6.19 5.36
C LEU A 153 -1.78 -5.83 3.88
N ASP A 154 -2.38 -6.59 2.98
CA ASP A 154 -2.30 -6.35 1.54
C ASP A 154 -2.98 -5.03 1.15
N ARG A 155 -4.17 -4.75 1.70
CA ARG A 155 -4.91 -3.50 1.49
C ARG A 155 -4.11 -2.27 1.90
N LEU A 156 -3.45 -2.32 3.05
CA LEU A 156 -2.59 -1.23 3.52
C LEU A 156 -1.48 -0.90 2.53
N TRP A 157 -0.78 -1.92 2.03
CA TRP A 157 0.28 -1.73 1.04
C TRP A 157 -0.25 -1.15 -0.27
N ILE A 158 -1.39 -1.64 -0.77
CA ILE A 158 -2.02 -1.14 -2.00
C ILE A 158 -2.45 0.32 -1.83
N ALA A 159 -3.17 0.63 -0.75
CA ALA A 159 -3.75 1.96 -0.53
C ALA A 159 -2.68 3.07 -0.51
N TYR A 160 -1.56 2.84 0.17
CA TYR A 160 -0.55 3.87 0.39
C TYR A 160 0.66 3.82 -0.55
N SER A 161 0.62 2.97 -1.56
CA SER A 161 1.70 2.85 -2.56
C SER A 161 1.25 3.20 -3.98
N LEU A 162 0.17 3.91 -4.17
CA LEU A 162 -0.46 4.14 -5.48
C LEU A 162 -0.81 2.81 -6.18
N GLY A 163 -1.15 1.77 -5.43
CA GLY A 163 -1.44 0.43 -5.97
C GLY A 163 -0.22 -0.30 -6.52
N ARG A 164 1.00 0.09 -6.13
CA ARG A 164 2.24 -0.47 -6.69
C ARG A 164 2.79 -1.64 -5.88
N PHE A 165 2.49 -1.69 -4.58
CA PHE A 165 3.05 -2.66 -3.64
C PHE A 165 1.95 -3.47 -2.97
N GLY A 166 2.29 -4.67 -2.50
CA GLY A 166 1.37 -5.59 -1.84
C GLY A 166 1.57 -7.03 -2.30
N PHE A 167 1.08 -7.99 -1.52
CA PHE A 167 1.16 -9.41 -1.85
C PHE A 167 0.37 -9.76 -3.11
N SER A 168 -0.84 -9.20 -3.27
CA SER A 168 -1.66 -9.43 -4.46
C SER A 168 -1.03 -8.81 -5.71
N VAL A 169 -0.30 -7.70 -5.59
CA VAL A 169 0.50 -7.12 -6.68
C VAL A 169 1.62 -8.09 -7.08
N GLN A 170 2.33 -8.65 -6.11
CA GLN A 170 3.37 -9.67 -6.35
C GLN A 170 2.77 -10.93 -7.00
N GLY A 171 1.61 -11.39 -6.51
CA GLY A 171 0.86 -12.50 -7.08
C GLY A 171 0.48 -12.26 -8.55
N ARG A 172 -0.03 -11.07 -8.85
CA ARG A 172 -0.36 -10.66 -10.22
C ARG A 172 0.88 -10.67 -11.13
N LEU A 173 2.00 -10.15 -10.66
CA LEU A 173 3.26 -10.15 -11.41
C LEU A 173 3.79 -11.57 -11.64
N LEU A 174 3.64 -12.48 -10.68
CA LEU A 174 3.98 -13.89 -10.84
C LEU A 174 3.12 -14.53 -11.93
N ARG A 175 1.80 -14.34 -11.91
CA ARG A 175 0.88 -14.81 -12.97
C ARG A 175 1.25 -14.27 -14.36
N LEU A 176 1.56 -12.99 -14.46
CA LEU A 176 2.03 -12.36 -15.70
C LEU A 176 3.40 -12.85 -16.16
N SER A 177 4.15 -13.50 -15.28
CA SER A 177 5.43 -14.18 -15.55
C SER A 177 5.24 -15.70 -15.79
N GLU A 178 3.99 -16.14 -16.06
CA GLU A 178 3.65 -17.55 -16.26
C GLU A 178 4.06 -18.45 -15.10
N ASN A 179 3.96 -17.93 -13.87
CA ASN A 179 4.41 -18.57 -12.62
C ASN A 179 5.91 -18.94 -12.60
N ARG A 180 6.73 -18.27 -13.42
CA ARG A 180 8.18 -18.48 -13.45
C ARG A 180 8.87 -17.56 -12.45
N TRP A 181 9.35 -18.11 -11.34
CA TRP A 181 10.03 -17.39 -10.27
C TRP A 181 11.27 -16.62 -10.75
N GLU A 182 12.10 -17.23 -11.59
CA GLU A 182 13.29 -16.58 -12.13
C GLU A 182 12.97 -15.36 -13.00
N SER A 183 11.79 -15.30 -13.59
CA SER A 183 11.30 -14.14 -14.33
C SER A 183 10.71 -13.06 -13.41
N LEU A 184 10.22 -13.45 -12.22
CA LEU A 184 9.65 -12.53 -11.24
C LEU A 184 10.73 -11.70 -10.53
N TRP A 185 11.83 -12.32 -10.11
CA TRP A 185 12.84 -11.64 -9.28
C TRP A 185 13.39 -10.34 -9.87
N PRO A 186 13.78 -10.30 -11.16
CA PRO A 186 14.21 -9.04 -11.80
C PRO A 186 13.09 -8.00 -11.88
N ARG A 187 11.84 -8.44 -12.09
CA ARG A 187 10.67 -7.54 -12.15
C ARG A 187 10.42 -6.85 -10.81
N LEU A 188 10.58 -7.58 -9.71
CA LEU A 188 10.49 -7.02 -8.36
C LEU A 188 11.73 -6.19 -7.98
N GLY A 189 12.82 -6.25 -8.75
CA GLY A 189 14.10 -5.65 -8.41
C GLY A 189 14.82 -6.36 -7.25
N TRP A 190 14.48 -7.62 -6.98
CA TRP A 190 15.11 -8.44 -5.94
C TRP A 190 16.34 -9.21 -6.43
N LYS A 191 16.50 -9.30 -7.76
CA LYS A 191 17.67 -9.93 -8.39
C LYS A 191 18.11 -9.08 -9.58
N ARG A 192 19.41 -8.76 -9.66
CA ARG A 192 20.02 -8.02 -10.76
C ARG A 192 21.27 -8.75 -11.21
N ASP A 193 21.43 -9.00 -12.50
CA ASP A 193 22.59 -9.70 -13.09
C ASP A 193 22.90 -11.03 -12.37
N GLY A 194 21.85 -11.77 -12.00
CA GLY A 194 21.99 -13.06 -11.30
C GLY A 194 22.25 -12.94 -9.79
N LEU A 195 22.48 -11.76 -9.26
CA LEU A 195 22.77 -11.51 -7.84
C LEU A 195 21.54 -11.02 -7.09
N TRP A 196 21.35 -11.51 -5.86
CA TRP A 196 20.31 -11.03 -4.97
C TRP A 196 20.62 -9.62 -4.45
N THR A 197 19.62 -8.74 -4.49
CA THR A 197 19.68 -7.40 -3.87
C THR A 197 19.84 -7.54 -2.36
N ARG A 198 20.84 -6.87 -1.78
CA ARG A 198 21.15 -6.99 -0.35
C ARG A 198 20.21 -6.13 0.49
N TYR A 199 19.48 -6.78 1.40
CA TYR A 199 18.63 -6.13 2.39
C TYR A 199 19.48 -5.55 3.56
N PRO A 200 19.13 -4.37 4.11
CA PRO A 200 18.15 -3.42 3.58
C PRO A 200 18.75 -2.40 2.61
N ASN A 201 20.08 -2.21 2.61
CA ASN A 201 20.77 -1.03 2.05
C ASN A 201 20.73 -0.95 0.51
N ALA A 202 20.55 -2.05 -0.19
CA ALA A 202 20.45 -2.07 -1.65
C ALA A 202 19.01 -2.05 -2.16
N PHE A 203 18.03 -2.06 -1.26
CA PHE A 203 16.60 -1.92 -1.60
C PHE A 203 16.23 -0.46 -1.84
N THR A 204 15.22 -0.23 -2.69
CA THR A 204 14.69 1.11 -2.96
C THR A 204 13.42 1.30 -2.14
N TRP A 205 13.52 2.09 -1.07
CA TRP A 205 12.43 2.33 -0.12
C TRP A 205 11.58 3.54 -0.49
N THR A 206 11.25 3.69 -1.78
CA THR A 206 10.42 4.78 -2.30
C THR A 206 9.45 4.27 -3.35
N LEU A 207 8.50 5.12 -3.76
CA LEU A 207 7.58 4.82 -4.87
C LEU A 207 8.29 4.66 -6.23
N GLU A 208 9.58 4.98 -6.35
CA GLU A 208 10.37 4.76 -7.56
C GLU A 208 10.81 3.29 -7.71
N ALA A 209 10.71 2.49 -6.64
CA ALA A 209 10.99 1.06 -6.69
C ALA A 209 10.14 0.36 -7.76
N PRO A 210 10.60 -0.75 -8.32
CA PRO A 210 9.80 -1.58 -9.23
C PRO A 210 8.44 -1.96 -8.62
N GLU A 211 7.45 -2.16 -9.46
CA GLU A 211 6.14 -2.66 -9.03
C GLU A 211 6.28 -4.00 -8.30
N GLY A 212 5.58 -4.16 -7.18
CA GLY A 212 5.67 -5.36 -6.33
C GLY A 212 6.95 -5.47 -5.50
N HIS A 213 7.83 -4.45 -5.51
CA HIS A 213 9.08 -4.47 -4.76
C HIS A 213 8.89 -4.74 -3.27
N MET A 214 7.80 -4.26 -2.69
CA MET A 214 7.46 -4.40 -1.27
C MET A 214 6.08 -5.05 -1.09
N PRO A 215 5.79 -5.66 0.07
CA PRO A 215 6.73 -5.98 1.15
C PRO A 215 7.69 -7.11 0.76
N LEU A 216 8.88 -7.10 1.37
CA LEU A 216 9.89 -8.13 1.13
C LEU A 216 9.51 -9.43 1.84
N ILE A 217 9.51 -10.51 1.08
CA ILE A 217 9.47 -11.87 1.63
C ILE A 217 10.87 -12.47 1.53
N ASN A 218 11.45 -12.80 2.67
CA ASN A 218 12.81 -13.30 2.74
C ASN A 218 13.02 -14.59 1.91
N GLN A 219 13.91 -14.52 0.93
CA GLN A 219 14.20 -15.61 -0.01
C GLN A 219 15.41 -16.47 0.40
N LEU A 220 16.06 -16.21 1.54
CA LEU A 220 17.24 -16.99 1.98
C LEU A 220 16.95 -18.49 2.13
N ARG A 221 15.67 -18.87 2.27
CA ARG A 221 15.21 -20.26 2.40
C ARG A 221 14.45 -20.78 1.17
N GLY A 222 14.63 -20.11 0.03
CA GLY A 222 13.94 -20.41 -1.23
C GLY A 222 12.53 -19.83 -1.32
N VAL A 223 11.83 -20.17 -2.40
CA VAL A 223 10.54 -19.58 -2.78
C VAL A 223 9.34 -20.01 -1.94
N ARG A 224 9.47 -21.06 -1.12
CA ARG A 224 8.33 -21.74 -0.49
C ARG A 224 7.46 -20.82 0.37
N LEU A 225 8.06 -19.89 1.12
CA LEU A 225 7.31 -18.98 1.96
C LEU A 225 6.49 -17.99 1.11
N MET A 226 7.11 -17.40 0.10
CA MET A 226 6.42 -16.50 -0.81
C MET A 226 5.34 -17.24 -1.61
N ASP A 227 5.64 -18.45 -2.09
CA ASP A 227 4.68 -19.30 -2.77
C ASP A 227 3.44 -19.56 -1.90
N ALA A 228 3.63 -19.95 -0.64
CA ALA A 228 2.54 -20.18 0.30
C ALA A 228 1.72 -18.90 0.55
N LEU A 229 2.35 -17.74 0.70
CA LEU A 229 1.66 -16.46 0.88
C LEU A 229 0.86 -16.05 -0.37
N LEU A 230 1.46 -16.14 -1.56
CA LEU A 230 0.80 -15.73 -2.80
C LEU A 230 -0.34 -16.69 -3.21
N HIS A 231 -0.31 -17.93 -2.75
CA HIS A 231 -1.37 -18.93 -2.95
C HIS A 231 -2.33 -19.04 -1.74
N HIS A 232 -2.14 -18.26 -0.69
CA HIS A 232 -3.11 -18.20 0.39
C HIS A 232 -4.45 -17.67 -0.15
N PRO A 233 -5.63 -18.26 0.22
CA PRO A 233 -6.94 -17.88 -0.35
C PRO A 233 -7.18 -16.37 -0.37
N ALA A 234 -6.91 -15.68 0.72
CA ALA A 234 -7.08 -14.24 0.85
C ALA A 234 -6.27 -13.43 -0.18
N VAL A 235 -5.01 -13.81 -0.43
CA VAL A 235 -4.13 -13.12 -1.39
C VAL A 235 -4.48 -13.52 -2.82
N LEU A 236 -4.80 -14.79 -3.04
CA LEU A 236 -5.14 -15.32 -4.36
C LEU A 236 -6.41 -14.67 -4.92
N GLU A 237 -7.47 -14.57 -4.11
CA GLU A 237 -8.73 -13.90 -4.49
C GLU A 237 -8.47 -12.46 -4.94
N ARG A 238 -7.70 -11.72 -4.18
CA ARG A 238 -7.34 -10.32 -4.48
C ARG A 238 -6.48 -10.20 -5.74
N THR A 239 -5.55 -11.14 -5.92
CA THR A 239 -4.73 -11.26 -7.15
C THR A 239 -5.62 -11.44 -8.38
N GLU A 240 -6.61 -12.31 -8.31
CA GLU A 240 -7.52 -12.59 -9.42
C GLU A 240 -8.47 -11.42 -9.70
N ALA A 241 -8.95 -10.75 -8.66
CA ALA A 241 -9.75 -9.52 -8.80
C ALA A 241 -8.95 -8.44 -9.54
N ALA A 242 -7.70 -8.20 -9.15
CA ALA A 242 -6.81 -7.23 -9.82
C ALA A 242 -6.52 -7.59 -11.28
N LEU A 243 -6.42 -8.88 -11.64
CA LEU A 243 -6.24 -9.33 -13.02
C LEU A 243 -7.48 -9.10 -13.89
N LYS A 244 -8.67 -9.22 -13.32
CA LYS A 244 -9.94 -8.95 -14.02
C LYS A 244 -10.08 -7.47 -14.35
N THR A 245 -9.81 -6.59 -13.35
CA THR A 245 -9.89 -5.14 -13.52
C THR A 245 -8.89 -4.60 -14.56
N ALA A 246 -7.73 -5.24 -14.72
CA ALA A 246 -6.72 -4.82 -15.68
C ALA A 246 -7.05 -5.20 -17.15
N LYS A 247 -8.04 -6.06 -17.39
CA LYS A 247 -8.47 -6.53 -18.72
C LYS A 247 -9.69 -5.79 -19.28
N GLY A 248 -10.40 -5.04 -18.46
CA GLY A 248 -11.56 -4.23 -18.84
C GLY A 248 -11.16 -2.76 -19.01
#